data_28ae74e5e5f79f1fe70fab39535a27b4
#
_entry.id   28ae74e5e5f79f1fe70fab39535a27b4
#
_cell.length_a   1.000
_cell.length_b   1.000
_cell.length_c   1.000
_cell.angle_alpha   90.00
_cell.angle_beta   90.00
_cell.angle_gamma   90.00
#
_symmetry.space_group_name_H-M   'P 1'
#
loop_
_entity.id
_entity.type
_entity.pdbx_description
1 polymer ?
#
loop_
_entity_poly.entity_id
_entity_poly.type
_entity_poly.pdbx_seq_one_letter_code
_entity_poly.pdbx_strand_id
1 'polypeptide(L)'
;METVQRDYQPQGVKFYYIYKALAHPENNGYITPFSIKERLMHVDEAKRTLGSKIPWICDNMDNDLKHALGNRPNSEFIIDPSGKVVVSREWSRPEELRSDLERLVGPITKPTTLSDLQMPSRKPPQKAATGIVKRITVPGNLSPLKITARKSAIPHY
;
A
#
# COMPACT_ATOMS: atom_id res chain seq x y z
N MET A 1 -7.18 7.86 4.80
CA MET A 1 -5.77 8.21 5.13
C MET A 1 -5.40 9.59 4.64
N GLU A 2 -5.59 9.93 3.37
CA GLU A 2 -5.21 11.23 2.80
C GLU A 2 -5.85 12.44 3.52
N THR A 3 -7.10 12.31 4.00
CA THR A 3 -7.75 13.36 4.80
C THR A 3 -7.04 13.58 6.14
N VAL A 4 -6.70 12.49 6.82
CA VAL A 4 -6.00 12.53 8.10
C VAL A 4 -4.58 13.10 7.92
N GLN A 5 -3.88 12.66 6.87
CA GLN A 5 -2.56 13.21 6.54
C GLN A 5 -2.62 14.73 6.29
N ARG A 6 -3.59 15.19 5.51
CA ARG A 6 -3.74 16.63 5.20
C ARG A 6 -3.99 17.46 6.45
N ASP A 7 -4.73 16.92 7.42
CA ASP A 7 -5.06 17.62 8.65
C ASP A 7 -3.88 17.69 9.62
N TYR A 8 -3.13 16.61 9.78
CA TYR A 8 -2.11 16.49 10.82
C TYR A 8 -0.67 16.77 10.34
N GLN A 9 -0.41 16.72 9.03
CA GLN A 9 0.91 17.08 8.49
C GLN A 9 1.36 18.50 8.88
N PRO A 10 0.50 19.54 8.86
CA PRO A 10 0.88 20.88 9.32
C PRO A 10 1.24 20.96 10.81
N GLN A 11 0.78 20.00 11.61
CA GLN A 11 1.12 19.86 13.02
C GLN A 11 2.40 19.04 13.27
N GLY A 12 3.17 18.74 12.21
CA GLY A 12 4.44 18.04 12.30
C GLY A 12 4.35 16.53 12.21
N VAL A 13 3.15 15.93 12.04
CA VAL A 13 3.00 14.49 11.88
C VAL A 13 3.47 14.06 10.50
N LYS A 14 4.36 13.08 10.45
CA LYS A 14 4.85 12.50 9.20
C LYS A 14 4.09 11.21 8.88
N PHE A 15 3.68 11.05 7.64
CA PHE A 15 2.94 9.90 7.16
C PHE A 15 3.74 9.16 6.11
N TYR A 16 3.71 7.84 6.15
CA TYR A 16 4.33 6.97 5.15
C TYR A 16 3.46 5.77 4.86
N TYR A 17 3.34 5.39 3.61
CA TYR A 17 2.92 4.05 3.22
C TYR A 17 4.15 3.15 3.09
N ILE A 18 4.05 1.94 3.61
CA ILE A 18 5.11 0.94 3.46
C ILE A 18 4.61 -0.13 2.49
N TYR A 19 5.27 -0.21 1.34
CA TYR A 19 5.05 -1.29 0.39
C TYR A 19 5.92 -2.48 0.78
N LYS A 20 5.28 -3.52 1.27
CA LYS A 20 5.90 -4.82 1.57
C LYS A 20 5.67 -5.79 0.39
N ALA A 21 5.82 -7.08 0.59
CA ALA A 21 5.40 -8.05 -0.40
C ALA A 21 3.88 -7.98 -0.64
N LEU A 22 3.44 -8.17 -1.87
CA LEU A 22 2.01 -8.29 -2.19
C LEU A 22 1.41 -9.52 -1.49
N ALA A 23 0.19 -9.32 -0.93
CA ALA A 23 -0.58 -10.37 -0.29
C ALA A 23 -1.45 -11.04 -1.32
N HIS A 24 -1.50 -11.61 -2.20
CA HIS A 24 -2.38 -12.16 -3.25
C HIS A 24 -2.26 -11.39 -4.58
N PRO A 25 -1.04 -11.33 -5.15
CA PRO A 25 -0.81 -10.63 -6.41
C PRO A 25 -1.72 -11.15 -7.53
N GLU A 26 -1.95 -12.45 -7.58
CA GLU A 26 -2.75 -13.14 -8.57
C GLU A 26 -4.22 -12.68 -8.60
N ASN A 27 -4.78 -12.29 -7.44
CA ASN A 27 -6.17 -11.81 -7.36
C ASN A 27 -6.36 -10.45 -8.06
N ASN A 28 -5.27 -9.73 -8.25
CA ASN A 28 -5.26 -8.40 -8.88
C ASN A 28 -4.58 -8.42 -10.26
N GLY A 29 -4.23 -9.61 -10.77
CA GLY A 29 -3.56 -9.77 -12.05
C GLY A 29 -2.10 -9.33 -12.05
N TYR A 30 -1.45 -9.33 -10.90
CA TYR A 30 -0.02 -9.04 -10.77
C TYR A 30 0.79 -10.32 -10.60
N ILE A 31 2.07 -10.23 -10.93
CA ILE A 31 3.06 -11.24 -10.60
C ILE A 31 3.84 -10.77 -9.39
N THR A 32 4.17 -11.68 -8.47
CA THR A 32 5.06 -11.36 -7.35
C THR A 32 6.38 -10.79 -7.88
N PRO A 33 6.79 -9.60 -7.45
CA PRO A 33 8.03 -9.01 -7.91
C PRO A 33 9.23 -9.81 -7.40
N PHE A 34 10.18 -10.07 -8.28
CA PHE A 34 11.43 -10.77 -7.96
C PHE A 34 12.65 -9.86 -7.97
N SER A 35 12.45 -8.55 -8.14
CA SER A 35 13.49 -7.53 -8.06
C SER A 35 12.97 -6.26 -7.41
N ILE A 36 13.89 -5.49 -6.81
CA ILE A 36 13.54 -4.18 -6.24
C ILE A 36 12.99 -3.23 -7.31
N LYS A 37 13.47 -3.32 -8.53
CA LYS A 37 12.98 -2.52 -9.65
C LYS A 37 11.50 -2.79 -9.92
N GLU A 38 11.07 -4.05 -9.89
CA GLU A 38 9.66 -4.41 -10.08
C GLU A 38 8.80 -3.97 -8.90
N ARG A 39 9.32 -4.08 -7.66
CA ARG A 39 8.63 -3.51 -6.49
C ARG A 39 8.39 -2.02 -6.62
N LEU A 40 9.39 -1.27 -7.03
CA LEU A 40 9.28 0.17 -7.25
C LEU A 40 8.27 0.50 -8.35
N MET A 41 8.19 -0.31 -9.41
CA MET A 41 7.15 -0.14 -10.44
C MET A 41 5.74 -0.35 -9.88
N HIS A 42 5.54 -1.33 -8.99
CA HIS A 42 4.27 -1.53 -8.29
C HIS A 42 3.93 -0.34 -7.39
N VAL A 43 4.93 0.20 -6.67
CA VAL A 43 4.74 1.41 -5.86
C VAL A 43 4.30 2.59 -6.72
N ASP A 44 4.93 2.82 -7.86
CA ASP A 44 4.59 3.92 -8.77
C ASP A 44 3.19 3.75 -9.37
N GLU A 45 2.79 2.53 -9.71
CA GLU A 45 1.44 2.25 -10.17
C GLU A 45 0.41 2.48 -9.04
N ALA A 46 0.68 2.01 -7.84
CA ALA A 46 -0.18 2.22 -6.68
C ALA A 46 -0.36 3.71 -6.37
N LYS A 47 0.72 4.48 -6.35
CA LYS A 47 0.66 5.95 -6.16
C LYS A 47 -0.23 6.63 -7.20
N ARG A 48 -0.05 6.30 -8.47
CA ARG A 48 -0.87 6.85 -9.55
C ARG A 48 -2.34 6.46 -9.44
N THR A 49 -2.61 5.19 -9.16
CA THR A 49 -3.97 4.65 -9.07
C THR A 49 -4.71 5.20 -7.86
N LEU A 50 -4.02 5.36 -6.74
CA LEU A 50 -4.61 5.90 -5.52
C LEU A 50 -4.66 7.43 -5.50
N GLY A 51 -3.89 8.11 -6.35
CA GLY A 51 -3.70 9.55 -6.29
C GLY A 51 -3.07 10.03 -4.98
N SER A 52 -2.33 9.15 -4.32
CA SER A 52 -1.80 9.38 -2.98
C SER A 52 -0.73 10.47 -2.97
N LYS A 53 -0.82 11.38 -1.99
CA LYS A 53 0.22 12.38 -1.67
C LYS A 53 1.14 11.92 -0.53
N ILE A 54 0.77 10.87 0.17
CA ILE A 54 1.59 10.27 1.23
C ILE A 54 2.84 9.63 0.59
N PRO A 55 4.05 9.91 1.11
CA PRO A 55 5.26 9.24 0.67
C PRO A 55 5.21 7.73 0.86
N TRP A 56 5.85 7.01 -0.04
CA TRP A 56 5.94 5.55 0.01
C TRP A 56 7.36 5.11 0.31
N ILE A 57 7.49 4.16 1.21
CA ILE A 57 8.72 3.42 1.49
C ILE A 57 8.55 2.03 0.87
N CYS A 58 9.52 1.61 0.07
CA CYS A 58 9.55 0.26 -0.49
C CYS A 58 10.45 -0.62 0.38
N ASP A 59 9.92 -1.75 0.83
CA ASP A 59 10.72 -2.76 1.54
C ASP A 59 11.74 -3.40 0.57
N ASN A 60 12.87 -3.86 1.12
CA ASN A 60 13.87 -4.57 0.33
C ASN A 60 13.39 -5.99 -0.06
N MET A 61 14.18 -6.69 -0.87
CA MET A 61 13.80 -8.02 -1.34
C MET A 61 13.85 -9.08 -0.23
N ASP A 62 14.62 -8.84 0.82
CA ASP A 62 14.69 -9.70 2.01
C ASP A 62 13.50 -9.50 2.95
N ASN A 63 12.66 -8.48 2.69
CA ASN A 63 11.45 -8.16 3.46
C ASN A 63 11.73 -7.77 4.92
N ASP A 64 12.79 -6.99 5.16
CA ASP A 64 13.20 -6.61 6.51
C ASP A 64 12.11 -5.85 7.27
N LEU A 65 11.44 -4.88 6.62
CA LEU A 65 10.34 -4.16 7.25
C LEU A 65 9.14 -5.06 7.52
N LYS A 66 8.85 -6.00 6.61
CA LYS A 66 7.80 -7.00 6.82
C LYS A 66 8.09 -7.88 8.01
N HIS A 67 9.36 -8.28 8.20
CA HIS A 67 9.76 -9.09 9.35
C HIS A 67 9.73 -8.28 10.65
N ALA A 68 10.20 -7.04 10.63
CA ALA A 68 10.22 -6.16 11.80
C ALA A 68 8.80 -5.71 12.24
N LEU A 69 7.92 -5.38 11.30
CA LEU A 69 6.59 -4.82 11.55
C LEU A 69 5.46 -5.88 11.51
N GLY A 70 5.80 -7.12 11.23
CA GLY A 70 4.83 -8.21 11.09
C GLY A 70 4.23 -8.35 9.68
N ASN A 71 3.61 -9.49 9.46
CA ASN A 71 3.17 -9.95 8.13
C ASN A 71 1.75 -9.51 7.75
N ARG A 72 1.04 -8.78 8.62
CA ARG A 72 -0.34 -8.36 8.36
C ARG A 72 -0.40 -7.31 7.24
N PRO A 73 -1.25 -7.48 6.22
CA PRO A 73 -1.53 -6.42 5.26
C PRO A 73 -2.31 -5.29 5.96
N ASN A 74 -2.13 -4.06 5.51
CA ASN A 74 -2.83 -2.88 6.03
C ASN A 74 -2.66 -2.59 7.53
N SER A 75 -1.62 -3.12 8.17
CA SER A 75 -1.28 -2.75 9.55
C SER A 75 -0.89 -1.27 9.66
N GLU A 76 -1.10 -0.71 10.85
CA GLU A 76 -0.84 0.70 11.15
C GLU A 76 -0.02 0.82 12.42
N PHE A 77 0.93 1.74 12.39
CA PHE A 77 1.78 2.06 13.54
C PHE A 77 1.84 3.57 13.73
N ILE A 78 1.76 4.03 14.99
CA ILE A 78 2.13 5.38 15.36
C ILE A 78 3.42 5.28 16.17
N ILE A 79 4.42 6.04 15.73
CA ILE A 79 5.73 6.10 16.36
C ILE A 79 5.90 7.52 16.91
N ASP A 80 6.23 7.63 18.18
CA ASP A 80 6.47 8.91 18.84
C ASP A 80 7.84 9.51 18.44
N PRO A 81 8.12 10.78 18.80
CA PRO A 81 9.41 11.42 18.50
C PRO A 81 10.63 10.74 19.12
N SER A 82 10.44 9.88 20.13
CA SER A 82 11.54 9.08 20.72
C SER A 82 11.85 7.81 19.93
N GLY A 83 11.05 7.49 18.89
CA GLY A 83 11.16 6.27 18.10
C GLY A 83 10.39 5.08 18.68
N LYS A 84 9.57 5.28 19.71
CA LYS A 84 8.77 4.23 20.32
C LYS A 84 7.43 4.06 19.60
N VAL A 85 7.04 2.81 19.33
CA VAL A 85 5.70 2.49 18.84
C VAL A 85 4.69 2.70 19.97
N VAL A 86 3.81 3.68 19.84
CA VAL A 86 2.76 4.01 20.82
C VAL A 86 1.38 3.49 20.43
N VAL A 87 1.18 3.18 19.17
CA VAL A 87 -0.02 2.49 18.66
C VAL A 87 0.41 1.46 17.62
N SER A 88 -0.18 0.27 17.71
CA SER A 88 -0.03 -0.79 16.71
C SER A 88 -1.40 -1.41 16.44
N ARG A 89 -1.82 -1.44 15.18
CA ARG A 89 -3.06 -2.06 14.72
C ARG A 89 -2.80 -3.05 13.61
N GLU A 90 -3.52 -4.15 13.65
CA GLU A 90 -3.48 -5.15 12.58
C GLU A 90 -4.17 -4.66 11.29
N TRP A 91 -5.10 -3.72 11.43
CA TRP A 91 -5.85 -3.13 10.33
C TRP A 91 -6.01 -1.64 10.51
N SER A 92 -5.53 -0.86 9.55
CA SER A 92 -5.64 0.59 9.56
C SER A 92 -7.07 1.06 9.30
N ARG A 93 -7.52 2.00 10.15
CA ARG A 93 -8.82 2.65 10.04
C ARG A 93 -8.65 4.16 10.21
N PRO A 94 -9.00 4.96 9.19
CA PRO A 94 -8.78 6.40 9.24
C PRO A 94 -9.43 7.11 10.43
N GLU A 95 -10.60 6.62 10.87
CA GLU A 95 -11.33 7.19 12.00
C GLU A 95 -10.60 6.94 13.32
N GLU A 96 -10.10 5.72 13.51
CA GLU A 96 -9.32 5.36 14.71
C GLU A 96 -7.98 6.09 14.74
N LEU A 97 -7.30 6.20 13.57
CA LEU A 97 -6.08 6.98 13.45
C LEU A 97 -6.29 8.45 13.80
N ARG A 98 -7.39 9.03 13.31
CA ARG A 98 -7.76 10.42 13.62
C ARG A 98 -7.96 10.60 15.12
N SER A 99 -8.67 9.70 15.78
CA SER A 99 -8.92 9.73 17.21
C SER A 99 -7.64 9.64 18.04
N ASP A 100 -6.69 8.79 17.63
CA ASP A 100 -5.38 8.71 18.30
C ASP A 100 -4.54 9.95 18.09
N LEU A 101 -4.52 10.49 16.87
CA LEU A 101 -3.78 11.72 16.59
C LEU A 101 -4.38 12.92 17.33
N GLU A 102 -5.70 13.00 17.46
CA GLU A 102 -6.36 14.02 18.28
C GLU A 102 -5.89 13.94 19.75
N ARG A 103 -5.81 12.73 20.29
CA ARG A 103 -5.32 12.51 21.66
C ARG A 103 -3.83 12.81 21.82
N LEU A 104 -3.01 12.51 20.80
CA LEU A 104 -1.54 12.62 20.88
C LEU A 104 -1.00 14.02 20.49
N VAL A 105 -1.66 14.68 19.56
CA VAL A 105 -1.19 15.93 18.94
C VAL A 105 -2.15 17.09 19.21
N GLY A 106 -3.46 16.81 19.25
CA GLY A 106 -4.49 17.80 19.49
C GLY A 106 -5.59 17.76 18.42
N PRO A 107 -6.72 18.47 18.69
CA PRO A 107 -7.88 18.45 17.81
C PRO A 107 -7.67 19.27 16.53
N ILE A 108 -8.40 18.88 15.49
CA ILE A 108 -8.51 19.64 14.23
C ILE A 108 -9.83 20.39 14.23
N THR A 109 -9.78 21.72 14.16
CA THR A 109 -10.98 22.57 14.17
C THR A 109 -11.89 22.33 12.97
N LYS A 110 -11.29 22.08 11.78
CA LYS A 110 -12.04 21.83 10.55
C LYS A 110 -11.44 20.62 9.83
N PRO A 111 -11.91 19.39 10.12
CA PRO A 111 -11.41 18.20 9.47
C PRO A 111 -11.66 18.20 7.96
N THR A 112 -10.64 17.81 7.21
CA THR A 112 -10.72 17.62 5.75
C THR A 112 -11.66 16.46 5.42
N THR A 113 -12.55 16.66 4.45
CA THR A 113 -13.44 15.62 3.92
C THR A 113 -12.87 15.02 2.63
N LEU A 114 -13.46 13.91 2.16
CA LEU A 114 -13.06 13.32 0.87
C LEU A 114 -13.34 14.25 -0.31
N SER A 115 -14.38 15.08 -0.22
CA SER A 115 -14.72 16.07 -1.27
C SER A 115 -13.68 17.19 -1.38
N ASP A 116 -12.96 17.48 -0.31
CA ASP A 116 -11.87 18.47 -0.30
C ASP A 116 -10.59 17.96 -0.97
N LEU A 117 -10.51 16.63 -1.16
CA LEU A 117 -9.41 15.95 -1.83
C LEU A 117 -9.84 15.67 -3.27
N GLN A 118 -9.26 16.30 -4.24
CA GLN A 118 -9.48 15.99 -5.65
C GLN A 118 -8.87 14.63 -6.00
N MET A 119 -9.34 13.56 -5.34
CA MET A 119 -8.84 12.22 -5.55
C MET A 119 -9.38 11.63 -6.85
N PRO A 120 -8.59 10.85 -7.59
CA PRO A 120 -9.08 10.17 -8.78
C PRO A 120 -10.20 9.20 -8.41
N SER A 121 -11.24 9.14 -9.25
CA SER A 121 -12.31 8.16 -9.08
C SER A 121 -11.73 6.75 -9.16
N ARG A 122 -11.92 5.98 -8.08
CA ARG A 122 -11.49 4.59 -8.05
C ARG A 122 -12.48 3.74 -8.85
N LYS A 123 -12.03 3.17 -9.94
CA LYS A 123 -12.76 2.06 -10.55
C LYS A 123 -12.66 0.86 -9.61
N PRO A 124 -13.75 0.16 -9.31
CA PRO A 124 -13.65 -1.10 -8.58
C PRO A 124 -12.67 -2.03 -9.30
N PRO A 125 -11.88 -2.83 -8.58
CA PRO A 125 -10.97 -3.79 -9.20
C PRO A 125 -11.78 -4.66 -10.16
N GLN A 126 -11.42 -4.62 -11.43
CA GLN A 126 -11.98 -5.59 -12.37
C GLN A 126 -11.52 -6.96 -11.91
N LYS A 127 -12.48 -7.87 -11.63
CA LYS A 127 -12.14 -9.28 -11.45
C LYS A 127 -11.28 -9.67 -12.66
N ALA A 128 -10.05 -10.09 -12.40
CA ALA A 128 -9.17 -10.56 -13.47
C ALA A 128 -9.94 -11.62 -14.26
N ALA A 129 -10.10 -11.39 -15.56
CA ALA A 129 -10.64 -12.40 -16.42
C ALA A 129 -9.76 -13.64 -16.23
N THR A 130 -10.36 -14.76 -15.85
CA THR A 130 -9.67 -16.00 -15.53
C THR A 130 -8.68 -16.31 -16.66
N GLY A 131 -7.38 -16.18 -16.41
CA GLY A 131 -6.31 -16.53 -17.35
C GLY A 131 -5.44 -15.41 -17.89
N ILE A 132 -5.70 -14.14 -17.58
CA ILE A 132 -4.84 -13.05 -18.05
C ILE A 132 -4.10 -12.43 -16.85
N VAL A 133 -2.83 -12.75 -16.71
CA VAL A 133 -1.94 -12.06 -15.78
C VAL A 133 -1.49 -10.74 -16.42
N LYS A 134 -1.87 -9.63 -15.81
CA LYS A 134 -1.47 -8.30 -16.28
C LYS A 134 0.00 -8.07 -15.96
N ARG A 135 0.85 -8.19 -16.97
CA ARG A 135 2.28 -7.91 -16.84
C ARG A 135 2.50 -6.40 -16.90
N ILE A 136 3.21 -5.84 -15.93
CA ILE A 136 3.74 -4.49 -16.06
C ILE A 136 4.87 -4.55 -17.09
N THR A 137 4.65 -3.97 -18.25
CA THR A 137 5.65 -3.92 -19.33
C THR A 137 6.68 -2.86 -18.99
N VAL A 138 7.92 -3.26 -18.84
CA VAL A 138 9.05 -2.32 -18.72
C VAL A 138 9.25 -1.67 -20.10
N PRO A 139 9.29 -0.34 -20.24
CA PRO A 139 9.69 0.28 -21.49
C PRO A 139 11.19 0.00 -21.73
N GLY A 140 11.49 -0.83 -22.70
CA GLY A 140 12.85 -1.17 -23.10
C GLY A 140 12.97 -2.63 -23.51
N ASN A 141 12.94 -2.85 -24.80
CA ASN A 141 13.34 -4.02 -25.61
C ASN A 141 13.67 -5.34 -24.89
N LEU A 142 12.68 -5.99 -24.31
CA LEU A 142 12.73 -7.43 -24.04
C LEU A 142 11.44 -8.05 -24.59
N SER A 143 11.62 -8.92 -25.58
CA SER A 143 10.52 -9.68 -26.17
C SER A 143 9.72 -10.43 -25.11
N PRO A 144 8.36 -10.45 -25.22
CA PRO A 144 7.53 -11.09 -24.21
C PRO A 144 7.74 -12.60 -24.20
N LEU A 145 8.27 -13.13 -23.11
CA LEU A 145 8.20 -14.57 -22.83
C LEU A 145 6.73 -14.96 -22.64
N LYS A 146 6.20 -15.74 -23.55
CA LYS A 146 4.88 -16.37 -23.40
C LYS A 146 4.98 -17.44 -22.32
N ILE A 147 4.50 -17.15 -21.11
CA ILE A 147 4.33 -18.16 -20.07
C ILE A 147 2.92 -18.76 -20.24
N THR A 148 2.84 -19.98 -20.77
CA THR A 148 1.61 -20.75 -20.76
C THR A 148 1.45 -21.38 -19.37
N ALA A 149 0.51 -20.88 -18.55
CA ALA A 149 0.21 -21.50 -17.28
C ALA A 149 -0.40 -22.89 -17.51
N ARG A 150 0.34 -23.95 -17.19
CA ARG A 150 -0.28 -25.28 -17.04
C ARG A 150 -1.13 -25.29 -15.78
N LYS A 151 -2.40 -25.70 -15.92
CA LYS A 151 -3.24 -26.05 -14.77
C LYS A 151 -2.57 -27.21 -14.04
N SER A 152 -1.97 -26.96 -12.88
CA SER A 152 -1.65 -28.02 -11.95
C SER A 152 -2.88 -28.31 -11.11
N ALA A 153 -3.42 -29.51 -11.23
CA ALA A 153 -4.40 -30.03 -10.30
C ALA A 153 -3.73 -30.18 -8.93
N ILE A 154 -4.24 -29.48 -7.93
CA ILE A 154 -3.82 -29.65 -6.53
C ILE A 154 -4.67 -30.80 -5.98
N PRO A 155 -4.09 -31.90 -5.47
CA PRO A 155 -4.85 -32.92 -4.75
C PRO A 155 -5.27 -32.32 -3.38
N HIS A 156 -6.53 -32.52 -3.07
CA HIS A 156 -7.08 -32.26 -1.74
C HIS A 156 -6.49 -33.27 -0.74
N TYR A 157 -5.89 -32.75 0.33
CA TYR A 157 -5.75 -33.41 1.62
C TYR A 157 -6.32 -32.50 2.69
#